data_f1553ba975a9a38aedc0088e0f3c5ed0
#
_entry.id   f1553ba975a9a38aedc0088e0f3c5ed0
#
_cell.length_a   1.000
_cell.length_b   1.000
_cell.length_c   1.000
_cell.angle_alpha   90.00
_cell.angle_beta   90.00
_cell.angle_gamma   90.00
#
_symmetry.space_group_name_H-M   'P 1'
#
loop_
_entity.id
_entity.type
_entity.pdbx_description
1 polymer ?
#
loop_
_entity_poly.entity_id
_entity_poly.type
_entity_poly.pdbx_seq_one_letter_code
_entity_poly.pdbx_strand_id
1 'polypeptide(L)'
;MASYSRKSTRNKALWGYLLLIAVLLSSSWFVYHEINLLVSIKAVEADMRLKRQEMSSALSALYRAETVGQSLVWGQFSDYPVYRRVTNDAVTCVDSLRRITSDSVQLSRIDSIIGLLNRKNAVIRRLMGTTIDVAEEQNRKIEDMMKQQDSLILIQNRQQRLVRQSD
;
A
#
# COMPACT_ATOMS: atom_id res chain seq x y z
N MET A 1 54.50 67.81 -28.82
CA MET A 1 53.64 67.57 -27.63
C MET A 1 52.39 66.68 -27.93
N ALA A 2 52.43 65.71 -28.86
CA ALA A 2 51.25 64.90 -29.24
C ALA A 2 51.29 63.43 -28.76
N SER A 3 52.31 62.99 -28.06
CA SER A 3 52.46 61.56 -27.65
C SER A 3 51.83 61.21 -26.31
N TYR A 4 51.45 62.15 -25.48
CA TYR A 4 50.87 61.90 -24.14
C TYR A 4 49.37 61.59 -24.18
N SER A 5 48.64 62.08 -25.17
CA SER A 5 47.19 61.86 -25.32
C SER A 5 46.79 60.41 -25.74
N ARG A 6 47.62 59.77 -26.56
CA ARG A 6 47.33 58.39 -27.10
C ARG A 6 47.44 57.28 -26.04
N LYS A 7 48.32 57.43 -25.03
CA LYS A 7 48.47 56.43 -23.94
C LYS A 7 47.27 56.47 -22.96
N SER A 8 46.73 57.68 -22.72
CA SER A 8 45.56 57.88 -21.83
C SER A 8 44.28 57.26 -22.41
N THR A 9 43.99 57.41 -23.70
CA THR A 9 42.82 56.85 -24.37
C THR A 9 42.89 55.31 -24.47
N ARG A 10 44.06 54.73 -24.70
CA ARG A 10 44.26 53.26 -24.74
C ARG A 10 44.05 52.64 -23.36
N ASN A 11 44.48 53.25 -22.30
CA ASN A 11 44.26 52.77 -20.95
C ASN A 11 42.76 52.84 -20.53
N LYS A 12 42.07 53.91 -20.90
CA LYS A 12 40.61 54.06 -20.65
C LYS A 12 39.81 52.98 -21.38
N ALA A 13 40.16 52.65 -22.63
CA ALA A 13 39.53 51.59 -23.39
C ALA A 13 39.78 50.24 -22.76
N LEU A 14 41.01 49.93 -22.32
CA LEU A 14 41.34 48.70 -21.61
C LEU A 14 40.56 48.53 -20.32
N TRP A 15 40.43 49.56 -19.51
CA TRP A 15 39.58 49.51 -18.32
C TRP A 15 38.12 49.29 -18.58
N GLY A 16 37.58 49.87 -19.69
CA GLY A 16 36.21 49.61 -20.15
C GLY A 16 35.98 48.15 -20.52
N TYR A 17 36.89 47.52 -21.29
CA TYR A 17 36.81 46.12 -21.61
C TYR A 17 36.93 45.21 -20.37
N LEU A 18 37.81 45.52 -19.45
CA LEU A 18 37.98 44.74 -18.22
C LEU A 18 36.74 44.78 -17.35
N LEU A 19 36.09 45.97 -17.25
CA LEU A 19 34.83 46.11 -16.54
C LEU A 19 33.71 45.32 -17.21
N LEU A 20 33.61 45.36 -18.55
CA LEU A 20 32.62 44.60 -19.30
C LEU A 20 32.80 43.07 -19.07
N ILE A 21 34.04 42.57 -19.11
CA ILE A 21 34.35 41.17 -18.82
C ILE A 21 33.94 40.82 -17.38
N ALA A 22 34.24 41.67 -16.42
CA ALA A 22 33.87 41.45 -15.02
C ALA A 22 32.35 41.37 -14.84
N VAL A 23 31.58 42.21 -15.52
CA VAL A 23 30.10 42.17 -15.49
C VAL A 23 29.59 40.90 -16.12
N LEU A 24 30.14 40.45 -17.24
CA LEU A 24 29.73 39.19 -17.90
C LEU A 24 30.03 38.00 -17.02
N LEU A 25 31.21 37.93 -16.40
CA LEU A 25 31.58 36.85 -15.50
C LEU A 25 30.68 36.82 -14.24
N SER A 26 30.38 37.94 -13.65
CA SER A 26 29.50 38.01 -12.48
C SER A 26 28.07 37.63 -12.83
N SER A 27 27.56 38.03 -13.99
CA SER A 27 26.25 37.65 -14.49
C SER A 27 26.18 36.14 -14.76
N SER A 28 27.20 35.57 -15.40
CA SER A 28 27.27 34.13 -15.64
C SER A 28 27.33 33.33 -14.33
N TRP A 29 28.09 33.81 -13.35
CA TRP A 29 28.16 33.19 -12.02
C TRP A 29 26.79 33.23 -11.32
N PHE A 30 26.08 34.33 -11.39
CA PHE A 30 24.76 34.48 -10.79
C PHE A 30 23.75 33.51 -11.44
N VAL A 31 23.69 33.47 -12.77
CA VAL A 31 22.82 32.56 -13.51
C VAL A 31 23.14 31.09 -13.17
N TYR A 32 24.40 30.72 -13.11
CA TYR A 32 24.81 29.38 -12.71
C TYR A 32 24.34 29.00 -11.29
N HIS A 33 24.47 29.95 -10.35
CA HIS A 33 24.02 29.75 -8.97
C HIS A 33 22.48 29.56 -8.89
N GLU A 34 21.73 30.40 -9.61
CA GLU A 34 20.26 30.31 -9.68
C GLU A 34 19.79 28.98 -10.29
N ILE A 35 20.44 28.54 -11.38
CA ILE A 35 20.10 27.26 -12.02
C ILE A 35 20.35 26.10 -11.05
N ASN A 36 21.48 26.07 -10.35
CA ASN A 36 21.76 25.01 -9.37
C ASN A 36 20.73 25.00 -8.23
N LEU A 37 20.32 26.16 -7.74
CA LEU A 37 19.27 26.25 -6.71
C LEU A 37 17.93 25.70 -7.23
N LEU A 38 17.52 26.08 -8.44
CA LEU A 38 16.29 25.59 -9.06
C LEU A 38 16.30 24.09 -9.29
N VAL A 39 17.43 23.51 -9.69
CA VAL A 39 17.58 22.05 -9.88
C VAL A 39 17.45 21.31 -8.56
N SER A 40 18.04 21.83 -7.49
CA SER A 40 17.92 21.21 -6.16
C SER A 40 16.49 21.25 -5.63
N ILE A 41 15.77 22.35 -5.82
CA ILE A 41 14.35 22.48 -5.42
C ILE A 41 13.47 21.51 -6.19
N LYS A 42 13.67 21.36 -7.50
CA LYS A 42 12.90 20.41 -8.33
C LYS A 42 13.14 18.95 -7.91
N ALA A 43 14.36 18.60 -7.52
CA ALA A 43 14.67 17.25 -7.03
C ALA A 43 13.93 16.94 -5.72
N VAL A 44 13.92 17.89 -4.78
CA VAL A 44 13.17 17.77 -3.51
C VAL A 44 11.65 17.69 -3.76
N GLU A 45 11.13 18.48 -4.70
CA GLU A 45 9.72 18.46 -5.05
C GLU A 45 9.30 17.11 -5.67
N ALA A 46 10.14 16.53 -6.54
CA ALA A 46 9.89 15.23 -7.15
C ALA A 46 9.86 14.11 -6.08
N ASP A 47 10.81 14.11 -5.13
CA ASP A 47 10.83 13.17 -4.01
C ASP A 47 9.58 13.31 -3.11
N MET A 48 9.17 14.53 -2.81
CA MET A 48 7.95 14.79 -2.05
C MET A 48 6.68 14.34 -2.77
N ARG A 49 6.61 14.51 -4.09
CA ARG A 49 5.47 14.03 -4.90
C ARG A 49 5.40 12.52 -4.87
N LEU A 50 6.52 11.82 -5.04
CA LEU A 50 6.59 10.36 -4.96
C LEU A 50 6.12 9.86 -3.59
N LYS A 51 6.66 10.42 -2.51
CA LYS A 51 6.26 10.06 -1.12
C LYS A 51 4.76 10.28 -0.89
N ARG A 52 4.21 11.36 -1.40
CA ARG A 52 2.78 11.68 -1.27
C ARG A 52 1.91 10.70 -2.06
N GLN A 53 2.35 10.30 -3.24
CA GLN A 53 1.67 9.31 -4.06
C GLN A 53 1.67 7.93 -3.40
N GLU A 54 2.81 7.47 -2.91
CA GLU A 54 2.94 6.18 -2.21
C GLU A 54 2.12 6.16 -0.91
N MET A 55 2.11 7.27 -0.16
CA MET A 55 1.28 7.40 1.04
C MET A 55 -0.21 7.30 0.70
N SER A 56 -0.67 7.98 -0.36
CA SER A 56 -2.05 7.91 -0.82
C SER A 56 -2.44 6.49 -1.26
N SER A 57 -1.54 5.81 -1.97
CA SER A 57 -1.71 4.42 -2.40
C SER A 57 -1.83 3.48 -1.21
N ALA A 58 -0.91 3.58 -0.24
CA ALA A 58 -0.93 2.78 0.98
C ALA A 58 -2.22 3.01 1.79
N LEU A 59 -2.63 4.27 1.96
CA LEU A 59 -3.86 4.61 2.67
C LEU A 59 -5.10 4.04 1.98
N SER A 60 -5.19 4.17 0.65
CA SER A 60 -6.29 3.59 -0.14
C SER A 60 -6.34 2.06 -0.03
N ALA A 61 -5.19 1.39 -0.06
CA ALA A 61 -5.12 -0.06 0.10
C ALA A 61 -5.53 -0.50 1.52
N LEU A 62 -5.13 0.25 2.56
CA LEU A 62 -5.55 0.02 3.94
C LEU A 62 -7.06 0.16 4.10
N TYR A 63 -7.68 1.21 3.55
CA TYR A 63 -9.13 1.39 3.61
C TYR A 63 -9.88 0.25 2.91
N ARG A 64 -9.39 -0.21 1.75
CA ARG A 64 -9.99 -1.37 1.06
C ARG A 64 -9.89 -2.64 1.90
N ALA A 65 -8.73 -2.91 2.49
CA ALA A 65 -8.54 -4.06 3.38
C ALA A 65 -9.44 -3.98 4.63
N GLU A 66 -9.63 -2.78 5.19
CA GLU A 66 -10.54 -2.56 6.31
C GLU A 66 -12.00 -2.83 5.93
N THR A 67 -12.46 -2.27 4.81
CA THR A 67 -13.86 -2.43 4.33
C THR A 67 -14.19 -3.91 4.10
N VAL A 68 -13.31 -4.65 3.41
CA VAL A 68 -13.52 -6.09 3.18
C VAL A 68 -13.36 -6.89 4.48
N GLY A 69 -12.48 -6.45 5.39
CA GLY A 69 -12.35 -7.05 6.72
C GLY A 69 -13.61 -6.91 7.56
N GLN A 70 -14.32 -5.80 7.46
CA GLN A 70 -15.61 -5.59 8.12
C GLN A 70 -16.69 -6.54 7.59
N SER A 71 -16.77 -6.79 6.27
CA SER A 71 -17.76 -7.74 5.72
C SER A 71 -17.60 -9.14 6.30
N LEU A 72 -16.36 -9.59 6.56
CA LEU A 72 -16.10 -10.86 7.22
C LEU A 72 -16.62 -10.90 8.67
N VAL A 73 -16.47 -9.80 9.41
CA VAL A 73 -17.02 -9.69 10.79
C VAL A 73 -18.54 -9.76 10.79
N TRP A 74 -19.20 -9.24 9.75
CA TRP A 74 -20.66 -9.34 9.56
C TRP A 74 -21.14 -10.70 9.01
N GLY A 75 -20.24 -11.68 8.89
CA GLY A 75 -20.58 -13.05 8.51
C GLY A 75 -20.55 -13.33 7.01
N GLN A 76 -20.03 -12.44 6.19
CA GLN A 76 -19.85 -12.67 4.75
C GLN A 76 -18.54 -13.45 4.49
N PHE A 77 -18.51 -14.70 4.91
CA PHE A 77 -17.28 -15.54 4.86
C PHE A 77 -16.82 -15.85 3.42
N SER A 78 -17.71 -15.74 2.42
CA SER A 78 -17.37 -15.82 1.00
C SER A 78 -16.31 -14.82 0.55
N ASP A 79 -16.19 -13.69 1.27
CA ASP A 79 -15.27 -12.60 0.94
C ASP A 79 -13.83 -12.85 1.45
N TYR A 80 -13.59 -13.95 2.16
CA TYR A 80 -12.25 -14.26 2.70
C TYR A 80 -11.13 -14.30 1.64
N PRO A 81 -11.31 -14.90 0.45
CA PRO A 81 -10.28 -14.84 -0.60
C PRO A 81 -9.98 -13.41 -1.06
N VAL A 82 -11.02 -12.56 -1.15
CA VAL A 82 -10.89 -11.14 -1.51
C VAL A 82 -10.13 -10.40 -0.40
N TYR A 83 -10.53 -10.60 0.86
CA TYR A 83 -9.84 -10.03 2.02
C TYR A 83 -8.35 -10.36 2.03
N ARG A 84 -7.99 -11.62 1.80
CA ARG A 84 -6.59 -12.06 1.77
C ARG A 84 -5.79 -11.32 0.69
N ARG A 85 -6.38 -11.12 -0.50
CA ARG A 85 -5.75 -10.38 -1.60
C ARG A 85 -5.53 -8.92 -1.23
N VAL A 86 -6.61 -8.21 -0.84
CA VAL A 86 -6.50 -6.78 -0.54
C VAL A 86 -5.62 -6.49 0.68
N THR A 87 -5.54 -7.41 1.65
CA THR A 87 -4.62 -7.27 2.79
C THR A 87 -3.16 -7.45 2.36
N ASN A 88 -2.86 -8.40 1.48
CA ASN A 88 -1.51 -8.55 0.92
C ASN A 88 -1.12 -7.31 0.09
N ASP A 89 -2.03 -6.77 -0.71
CA ASP A 89 -1.81 -5.54 -1.46
C ASP A 89 -1.52 -4.36 -0.50
N ALA A 90 -2.28 -4.25 0.58
CA ALA A 90 -2.05 -3.22 1.60
C ALA A 90 -0.66 -3.35 2.26
N VAL A 91 -0.25 -4.55 2.62
CA VAL A 91 1.10 -4.80 3.17
C VAL A 91 2.18 -4.40 2.16
N THR A 92 2.00 -4.75 0.88
CA THR A 92 2.95 -4.40 -0.19
C THR A 92 3.05 -2.89 -0.39
N CYS A 93 1.93 -2.17 -0.39
CA CYS A 93 1.91 -0.71 -0.51
C CYS A 93 2.58 -0.03 0.69
N VAL A 94 2.34 -0.51 1.91
CA VAL A 94 2.97 0.01 3.13
C VAL A 94 4.48 -0.31 3.14
N ASP A 95 4.91 -1.48 2.65
CA ASP A 95 6.33 -1.82 2.52
C ASP A 95 7.04 -0.95 1.47
N SER A 96 6.37 -0.61 0.37
CA SER A 96 6.89 0.35 -0.61
C SER A 96 7.11 1.73 0.02
N LEU A 97 6.17 2.22 0.82
CA LEU A 97 6.32 3.47 1.58
C LEU A 97 7.51 3.39 2.57
N ARG A 98 7.71 2.24 3.22
CA ARG A 98 8.84 1.98 4.11
C ARG A 98 10.19 2.17 3.40
N ARG A 99 10.32 1.68 2.17
CA ARG A 99 11.58 1.73 1.39
C ARG A 99 12.00 3.15 1.00
N ILE A 100 11.06 4.05 0.81
CA ILE A 100 11.33 5.45 0.42
C ILE A 100 11.41 6.40 1.62
N THR A 101 11.10 5.90 2.82
CA THR A 101 11.14 6.68 4.05
C THR A 101 12.51 6.55 4.71
N SER A 102 13.17 7.67 4.98
CA SER A 102 14.49 7.74 5.64
C SER A 102 14.41 8.17 7.11
N ASP A 103 13.29 8.71 7.55
CA ASP A 103 13.09 9.17 8.93
C ASP A 103 12.80 7.98 9.86
N SER A 104 13.63 7.83 10.90
CA SER A 104 13.55 6.73 11.87
C SER A 104 12.23 6.68 12.65
N VAL A 105 11.63 7.85 12.96
CA VAL A 105 10.34 7.92 13.65
C VAL A 105 9.21 7.44 12.75
N GLN A 106 9.23 7.84 11.49
CA GLN A 106 8.25 7.39 10.51
C GLN A 106 8.42 5.90 10.21
N LEU A 107 9.64 5.39 10.08
CA LEU A 107 9.92 3.95 9.90
C LEU A 107 9.32 3.12 11.04
N SER A 108 9.52 3.54 12.29
CA SER A 108 8.94 2.85 13.45
C SER A 108 7.41 2.81 13.41
N ARG A 109 6.77 3.89 12.95
CA ARG A 109 5.31 3.94 12.78
C ARG A 109 4.84 3.02 11.66
N ILE A 110 5.54 2.98 10.53
CA ILE A 110 5.24 2.09 9.42
C ILE A 110 5.39 0.63 9.83
N ASP A 111 6.46 0.28 10.55
CA ASP A 111 6.67 -1.08 11.09
C ASP A 111 5.55 -1.48 12.07
N SER A 112 5.06 -0.53 12.87
CA SER A 112 3.91 -0.74 13.75
C SER A 112 2.63 -1.04 12.96
N ILE A 113 2.38 -0.34 11.85
CA ILE A 113 1.23 -0.58 10.96
C ILE A 113 1.31 -1.98 10.35
N ILE A 114 2.48 -2.37 9.83
CA ILE A 114 2.69 -3.72 9.27
C ILE A 114 2.45 -4.79 10.35
N GLY A 115 2.96 -4.56 11.56
CA GLY A 115 2.76 -5.46 12.69
C GLY A 115 1.28 -5.62 13.08
N LEU A 116 0.50 -4.54 13.04
CA LEU A 116 -0.95 -4.55 13.30
C LEU A 116 -1.71 -5.29 12.19
N LEU A 117 -1.38 -5.06 10.93
CA LEU A 117 -1.98 -5.77 9.78
C LEU A 117 -1.74 -7.27 9.89
N ASN A 118 -0.52 -7.68 10.20
CA ASN A 118 -0.17 -9.09 10.35
C ASN A 118 -0.91 -9.75 11.51
N ARG A 119 -1.04 -9.06 12.65
CA ARG A 119 -1.84 -9.56 13.81
C ARG A 119 -3.32 -9.67 13.44
N LYS A 120 -3.91 -8.65 12.82
CA LYS A 120 -5.30 -8.69 12.35
C LYS A 120 -5.52 -9.86 11.40
N ASN A 121 -4.63 -10.05 10.44
CA ASN A 121 -4.69 -11.15 9.48
C ASN A 121 -4.61 -12.52 10.17
N ALA A 122 -3.75 -12.68 11.18
CA ALA A 122 -3.67 -13.91 11.96
C ALA A 122 -4.96 -14.21 12.74
N VAL A 123 -5.59 -13.18 13.33
CA VAL A 123 -6.87 -13.33 14.04
C VAL A 123 -7.98 -13.74 13.09
N ILE A 124 -8.11 -13.07 11.94
CA ILE A 124 -9.13 -13.42 10.94
C ILE A 124 -8.92 -14.83 10.39
N ARG A 125 -7.67 -15.23 10.16
CA ARG A 125 -7.35 -16.59 9.70
C ARG A 125 -7.79 -17.65 10.73
N ARG A 126 -7.57 -17.40 12.02
CA ARG A 126 -8.03 -18.32 13.10
C ARG A 126 -9.56 -18.38 13.12
N LEU A 127 -10.22 -17.23 13.04
CA LEU A 127 -11.68 -17.15 12.99
C LEU A 127 -12.24 -17.97 11.82
N MET A 128 -11.65 -17.84 10.64
CA MET A 128 -12.05 -18.60 9.45
C MET A 128 -11.85 -20.11 9.63
N GLY A 129 -10.71 -20.52 10.21
CA GLY A 129 -10.43 -21.93 10.52
C GLY A 129 -11.50 -22.53 11.42
N THR A 130 -11.78 -21.88 12.56
CA THR A 130 -12.81 -22.37 13.49
C THR A 130 -14.21 -22.39 12.88
N THR A 131 -14.55 -21.43 12.01
CA THR A 131 -15.85 -21.39 11.34
C THR A 131 -16.02 -22.54 10.34
N ILE A 132 -14.98 -22.86 9.60
CA ILE A 132 -14.98 -24.00 8.65
C ILE A 132 -15.13 -25.31 9.42
N ASP A 133 -14.36 -25.51 10.49
CA ASP A 133 -14.41 -26.70 11.32
C ASP A 133 -15.81 -26.93 11.91
N VAL A 134 -16.46 -25.85 12.39
CA VAL A 134 -17.84 -25.94 12.92
C VAL A 134 -18.85 -26.25 11.79
N ALA A 135 -18.70 -25.66 10.62
CA ALA A 135 -19.59 -25.95 9.50
C ALA A 135 -19.47 -27.38 8.99
N GLU A 136 -18.26 -27.94 8.94
CA GLU A 136 -18.02 -29.35 8.59
C GLU A 136 -18.63 -30.30 9.62
N GLU A 137 -18.48 -29.99 10.90
CA GLU A 137 -19.08 -30.80 11.99
C GLU A 137 -20.62 -30.77 11.93
N GLN A 138 -21.20 -29.61 11.65
CA GLN A 138 -22.66 -29.49 11.46
C GLN A 138 -23.15 -30.31 10.26
N ASN A 139 -22.44 -30.24 9.12
CA ASN A 139 -22.77 -31.01 7.94
C ASN A 139 -22.69 -32.53 8.21
N ARG A 140 -21.68 -33.00 8.92
CA ARG A 140 -21.60 -34.40 9.36
C ARG A 140 -22.82 -34.83 10.20
N LYS A 141 -23.20 -33.99 11.19
CA LYS A 141 -24.38 -34.29 12.01
C LYS A 141 -25.67 -34.36 11.20
N ILE A 142 -25.84 -33.47 10.24
CA ILE A 142 -26.99 -33.50 9.33
C ILE A 142 -27.00 -34.77 8.51
N GLU A 143 -25.87 -35.19 7.96
CA GLU A 143 -25.73 -36.40 7.16
C GLU A 143 -26.04 -37.67 8.01
N ASP A 144 -25.55 -37.70 9.25
CA ASP A 144 -25.84 -38.82 10.16
C ASP A 144 -27.32 -38.85 10.55
N MET A 145 -27.96 -37.71 10.79
CA MET A 145 -29.42 -37.63 11.03
C MET A 145 -30.22 -38.10 9.80
N MET A 146 -29.83 -37.75 8.57
CA MET A 146 -30.46 -38.23 7.37
C MET A 146 -30.36 -39.75 7.23
N LYS A 147 -29.17 -40.33 7.47
CA LYS A 147 -28.98 -41.80 7.47
C LYS A 147 -29.86 -42.55 8.48
N GLN A 148 -29.97 -41.94 9.68
CA GLN A 148 -30.91 -42.51 10.71
C GLN A 148 -32.36 -42.44 10.26
N GLN A 149 -32.80 -41.32 9.67
CA GLN A 149 -34.14 -41.17 9.17
C GLN A 149 -34.45 -42.17 8.07
N ASP A 150 -33.56 -42.35 7.10
CA ASP A 150 -33.70 -43.36 6.03
C ASP A 150 -33.79 -44.77 6.58
N SER A 151 -33.00 -45.11 7.60
CA SER A 151 -33.06 -46.43 8.24
C SER A 151 -34.38 -46.66 8.97
N LEU A 152 -34.97 -45.65 9.63
CA LEU A 152 -36.29 -45.73 10.24
C LEU A 152 -37.41 -45.92 9.23
N ILE A 153 -37.36 -45.22 8.09
CA ILE A 153 -38.30 -45.37 7.00
C ILE A 153 -38.25 -46.78 6.42
N LEU A 154 -37.06 -47.35 6.26
CA LEU A 154 -36.91 -48.73 5.81
C LEU A 154 -37.51 -49.75 6.77
N ILE A 155 -37.30 -49.58 8.07
CA ILE A 155 -37.88 -50.43 9.12
C ILE A 155 -39.41 -50.32 9.11
N GLN A 156 -39.96 -49.12 9.04
CA GLN A 156 -41.41 -48.89 9.00
C GLN A 156 -42.06 -49.50 7.76
N ASN A 157 -41.44 -49.37 6.57
CA ASN A 157 -41.89 -49.98 5.35
C ASN A 157 -41.85 -51.53 5.43
N ARG A 158 -40.83 -52.11 6.08
CA ARG A 158 -40.74 -53.54 6.31
C ARG A 158 -41.85 -54.05 7.22
N GLN A 159 -42.13 -53.34 8.31
CA GLN A 159 -43.24 -53.69 9.22
C GLN A 159 -44.59 -53.65 8.49
N GLN A 160 -44.86 -52.62 7.70
CA GLN A 160 -46.11 -52.53 6.94
C GLN A 160 -46.30 -53.67 5.94
N ARG A 161 -45.20 -54.14 5.30
CA ARG A 161 -45.25 -55.29 4.40
C ARG A 161 -45.56 -56.61 5.14
N LEU A 162 -45.00 -56.80 6.34
CA LEU A 162 -45.26 -57.99 7.15
C LEU A 162 -46.75 -58.05 7.65
N VAL A 163 -47.32 -56.92 8.05
CA VAL A 163 -48.72 -56.82 8.42
C VAL A 163 -49.65 -57.16 7.27
N ARG A 164 -49.36 -56.70 6.03
CA ARG A 164 -50.16 -57.00 4.85
C ARG A 164 -50.05 -58.46 4.35
N GLN A 165 -49.06 -59.23 4.80
CA GLN A 165 -48.88 -60.65 4.45
C GLN A 165 -49.55 -61.58 5.49
N SER A 166 -49.96 -61.05 6.64
CA SER A 166 -50.61 -61.84 7.71
C SER A 166 -52.16 -61.76 7.63
N ASP A 167 -52.73 -60.91 6.81
CA ASP A 167 -54.17 -60.84 6.49
C ASP A 167 -54.46 -61.63 5.17
#